data_b72af62736386cb53304ed264b041e61
#
_entry.id   b72af62736386cb53304ed264b041e61
#
_cell.length_a   1.000
_cell.length_b   1.000
_cell.length_c   1.000
_cell.angle_alpha   90.00
_cell.angle_beta   90.00
_cell.angle_gamma   90.00
#
_symmetry.space_group_name_H-M   'P 1'
#
loop_
_entity.id
_entity.type
_entity.pdbx_description
1 polymer ?
#
loop_
_entity_poly.entity_id
_entity_poly.type
_entity_poly.pdbx_seq_one_letter_code
_entity_poly.pdbx_strand_id
1 'polypeptide(L)'
;MTNREFLTAIANSSLSDDLTTYAAEQIVKLDMRNAARKEKQSSKPSKTAIENEPIKASIMEFLSAQSEPMIAADIAENLKITTAKASSLLTQLVKSGKVVKSEVKIPKKGKVKGYSISMTDAAEVEDIEDAE
;
A
#
# COMPACT_ATOMS: atom_id res chain seq x y z
N MET A 1 -5.83 18.89 22.02
CA MET A 1 -5.31 19.92 21.05
C MET A 1 -3.86 19.63 20.72
N THR A 2 -3.54 19.57 19.45
CA THR A 2 -2.16 19.39 19.02
C THR A 2 -1.40 20.72 19.09
N ASN A 3 -0.08 20.64 19.13
CA ASN A 3 0.77 21.84 19.15
C ASN A 3 0.52 22.74 17.91
N ARG A 4 0.27 22.11 16.77
CA ARG A 4 -0.04 22.82 15.52
C ARG A 4 -1.39 23.57 15.62
N GLU A 5 -2.41 22.95 16.17
CA GLU A 5 -3.72 23.56 16.38
C GLU A 5 -3.64 24.75 17.32
N PHE A 6 -2.89 24.61 18.41
CA PHE A 6 -2.63 25.69 19.35
C PHE A 6 -1.95 26.88 18.68
N LEU A 7 -0.87 26.63 17.91
CA LEU A 7 -0.17 27.67 17.18
C LEU A 7 -1.04 28.35 16.12
N THR A 8 -1.87 27.56 15.42
CA THR A 8 -2.82 28.09 14.43
C THR A 8 -3.85 29.00 15.11
N ALA A 9 -4.35 28.61 16.27
CA ALA A 9 -5.28 29.42 17.05
C ALA A 9 -4.65 30.75 17.47
N ILE A 10 -3.39 30.74 17.88
CA ILE A 10 -2.64 31.97 18.23
C ILE A 10 -2.43 32.84 16.99
N ALA A 11 -2.04 32.26 15.86
CA ALA A 11 -1.80 33.00 14.63
C ALA A 11 -3.08 33.69 14.09
N ASN A 12 -4.23 33.06 14.30
CA ASN A 12 -5.54 33.61 13.89
C ASN A 12 -6.18 34.51 14.93
N SER A 13 -5.59 34.64 16.09
CA SER A 13 -6.11 35.50 17.15
C SER A 13 -5.70 36.96 16.98
N SER A 14 -6.44 37.87 17.58
CA SER A 14 -6.11 39.31 17.59
C SER A 14 -5.09 39.69 18.65
N LEU A 15 -4.11 38.83 18.90
CA LEU A 15 -3.02 39.08 19.82
C LEU A 15 -1.97 40.01 19.19
N SER A 16 -0.94 40.37 19.94
CA SER A 16 0.12 41.22 19.42
C SER A 16 0.77 40.65 18.16
N ASP A 17 1.18 41.52 17.25
CA ASP A 17 1.80 41.11 15.97
C ASP A 17 3.04 40.24 16.17
N ASP A 18 3.81 40.47 17.23
CA ASP A 18 4.96 39.68 17.57
C ASP A 18 4.60 38.21 17.86
N LEU A 19 3.54 37.97 18.62
CA LEU A 19 3.05 36.64 18.94
C LEU A 19 2.46 35.92 17.72
N THR A 20 1.69 36.62 16.92
CA THR A 20 1.10 36.03 15.69
C THR A 20 2.17 35.69 14.68
N THR A 21 3.18 36.54 14.52
CA THR A 21 4.34 36.28 13.65
C THR A 21 5.14 35.08 14.15
N TYR A 22 5.41 35.03 15.46
CA TYR A 22 6.12 33.91 16.06
C TYR A 22 5.37 32.58 15.85
N ALA A 23 4.06 32.57 16.10
CA ALA A 23 3.23 31.39 15.88
C ALA A 23 3.24 30.94 14.43
N ALA A 24 3.14 31.86 13.46
CA ALA A 24 3.22 31.55 12.04
C ALA A 24 4.57 30.93 11.66
N GLU A 25 5.66 31.47 12.17
CA GLU A 25 7.01 30.91 11.96
C GLU A 25 7.14 29.50 12.51
N GLN A 26 6.60 29.24 13.70
CA GLN A 26 6.63 27.90 14.28
C GLN A 26 5.81 26.90 13.49
N ILE A 27 4.66 27.31 12.94
CA ILE A 27 3.86 26.47 12.04
C ILE A 27 4.64 26.09 10.79
N VAL A 28 5.30 27.04 10.15
CA VAL A 28 6.14 26.79 8.97
C VAL A 28 7.28 25.83 9.29
N LYS A 29 7.96 26.00 10.42
CA LYS A 29 9.02 25.08 10.86
C LYS A 29 8.50 23.68 11.12
N LEU A 30 7.32 23.55 11.72
CA LEU A 30 6.67 22.24 11.94
C LEU A 30 6.32 21.56 10.62
N ASP A 31 5.74 22.30 9.68
CA ASP A 31 5.34 21.77 8.38
C ASP A 31 6.56 21.33 7.57
N MET A 32 7.64 22.11 7.57
CA MET A 32 8.90 21.73 6.91
C MET A 32 9.50 20.45 7.52
N ARG A 33 9.53 20.36 8.85
CA ARG A 33 10.04 19.18 9.55
C ARG A 33 9.19 17.93 9.27
N ASN A 34 7.87 18.10 9.25
CA ASN A 34 6.95 17.00 8.97
C ASN A 34 7.05 16.54 7.51
N ALA A 35 7.18 17.47 6.57
CA ALA A 35 7.39 17.16 5.16
C ALA A 35 8.72 16.41 4.94
N ALA A 36 9.81 16.88 5.54
CA ALA A 36 11.11 16.20 5.48
C ALA A 36 11.07 14.79 6.09
N ARG A 37 10.34 14.63 7.20
CA ARG A 37 10.14 13.33 7.84
C ARG A 37 9.34 12.38 6.94
N LYS A 38 8.27 12.88 6.32
CA LYS A 38 7.43 12.10 5.41
C LYS A 38 8.22 11.67 4.17
N GLU A 39 9.02 12.55 3.61
CA GLU A 39 9.88 12.25 2.48
C GLU A 39 10.92 11.18 2.81
N LYS A 40 11.62 11.32 3.94
CA LYS A 40 12.56 10.29 4.40
C LYS A 40 11.91 8.95 4.67
N GLN A 41 10.68 8.97 5.17
CA GLN A 41 9.94 7.73 5.45
C GLN A 41 9.45 7.05 4.18
N SER A 42 9.09 7.81 3.14
CA SER A 42 8.66 7.27 1.86
C SER A 42 9.81 6.77 0.98
N SER A 43 10.99 7.37 1.13
CA SER A 43 12.15 7.03 0.30
C SER A 43 12.92 5.80 0.78
N LYS A 44 12.78 5.43 2.06
CA LYS A 44 13.44 4.24 2.61
C LYS A 44 12.45 3.11 2.77
N PRO A 45 12.59 2.02 2.01
CA PRO A 45 11.77 0.84 2.26
C PRO A 45 12.05 0.30 3.66
N SER A 46 11.00 -0.17 4.34
CA SER A 46 11.16 -0.80 5.65
C SER A 46 11.95 -2.11 5.49
N LYS A 47 12.59 -2.56 6.56
CA LYS A 47 13.28 -3.87 6.57
C LYS A 47 12.37 -4.98 6.06
N THR A 48 11.13 -4.97 6.50
CA THR A 48 10.11 -5.92 6.07
C THR A 48 9.82 -5.83 4.57
N ALA A 49 9.82 -4.61 3.99
CA ALA A 49 9.63 -4.43 2.56
C ALA A 49 10.80 -5.02 1.78
N ILE A 50 12.04 -4.81 2.24
CA ILE A 50 13.24 -5.39 1.62
C ILE A 50 13.21 -6.92 1.69
N GLU A 51 12.83 -7.49 2.82
CA GLU A 51 12.70 -8.94 3.01
C GLU A 51 11.59 -9.54 2.14
N ASN A 52 10.53 -8.78 1.88
CA ASN A 52 9.40 -9.22 1.07
C ASN A 52 9.64 -9.11 -0.44
N GLU A 53 10.61 -8.32 -0.89
CA GLU A 53 10.94 -8.17 -2.31
C GLU A 53 11.24 -9.51 -3.01
N PRO A 54 12.16 -10.34 -2.49
CA PRO A 54 12.42 -11.64 -3.11
C PRO A 54 11.21 -12.57 -3.05
N ILE A 55 10.40 -12.47 -2.00
CA ILE A 55 9.18 -13.27 -1.88
C ILE A 55 8.14 -12.85 -2.92
N LYS A 56 7.98 -11.55 -3.17
CA LYS A 56 7.12 -11.04 -4.23
C LYS A 56 7.57 -11.54 -5.61
N ALA A 57 8.87 -11.53 -5.87
CA ALA A 57 9.44 -12.07 -7.10
C ALA A 57 9.11 -13.56 -7.26
N SER A 58 9.28 -14.35 -6.21
CA SER A 58 8.94 -15.77 -6.21
C SER A 58 7.44 -16.02 -6.43
N ILE A 59 6.57 -15.19 -5.85
CA ILE A 59 5.13 -15.25 -6.09
C ILE A 59 4.82 -14.99 -7.57
N MET A 60 5.42 -13.96 -8.14
CA MET A 60 5.25 -13.61 -9.56
C MET A 60 5.69 -14.74 -10.48
N GLU A 61 6.87 -15.31 -10.21
CA GLU A 61 7.41 -16.44 -10.97
C GLU A 61 6.51 -17.66 -10.86
N PHE A 62 6.06 -17.99 -9.66
CA PHE A 62 5.14 -19.09 -9.43
C PHE A 62 3.82 -18.91 -10.18
N LEU A 63 3.22 -17.72 -10.11
CA LEU A 63 1.97 -17.42 -10.80
C LEU A 63 2.15 -17.41 -12.33
N SER A 64 3.30 -17.01 -12.83
CA SER A 64 3.56 -17.03 -14.27
C SER A 64 3.68 -18.45 -14.83
N ALA A 65 4.10 -19.39 -13.99
CA ALA A 65 4.16 -20.79 -14.35
C ALA A 65 2.79 -21.49 -14.31
N GLN A 66 1.80 -20.87 -13.67
CA GLN A 66 0.44 -21.41 -13.57
C GLN A 66 -0.48 -20.76 -14.59
N SER A 67 -1.27 -21.58 -15.26
CA SER A 67 -2.28 -21.10 -16.23
C SER A 67 -3.61 -20.77 -15.55
N GLU A 68 -3.79 -21.16 -14.31
CA GLU A 68 -5.02 -20.97 -13.56
C GLU A 68 -4.80 -20.08 -12.34
N PRO A 69 -5.83 -19.34 -11.90
CA PRO A 69 -5.76 -18.56 -10.67
C PRO A 69 -5.51 -19.46 -9.46
N MET A 70 -4.52 -19.09 -8.66
CA MET A 70 -4.13 -19.83 -7.46
C MET A 70 -4.61 -19.13 -6.20
N ILE A 71 -5.00 -19.89 -5.20
CA ILE A 71 -5.39 -19.33 -3.89
C ILE A 71 -4.15 -18.98 -3.04
N ALA A 72 -4.33 -18.03 -2.14
CA ALA A 72 -3.23 -17.59 -1.26
C ALA A 72 -2.67 -18.74 -0.40
N ALA A 73 -3.49 -19.70 -0.02
CA ALA A 73 -3.07 -20.87 0.75
C ALA A 73 -2.09 -21.75 -0.03
N ASP A 74 -2.39 -22.04 -1.30
CA ASP A 74 -1.53 -22.86 -2.15
C ASP A 74 -0.20 -22.16 -2.45
N ILE A 75 -0.25 -20.86 -2.70
CA ILE A 75 0.95 -20.05 -2.91
C ILE A 75 1.83 -20.05 -1.64
N ALA A 76 1.20 -19.88 -0.48
CA ALA A 76 1.91 -19.89 0.79
C ALA A 76 2.59 -21.24 1.06
N GLU A 77 1.91 -22.33 0.77
CA GLU A 77 2.42 -23.68 0.94
C GLU A 77 3.62 -23.96 0.02
N ASN A 78 3.52 -23.56 -1.25
CA ASN A 78 4.60 -23.74 -2.22
C ASN A 78 5.84 -22.91 -1.86
N LEU A 79 5.67 -21.71 -1.38
CA LEU A 79 6.76 -20.82 -1.00
C LEU A 79 7.22 -20.99 0.45
N LYS A 80 6.58 -21.86 1.19
CA LYS A 80 6.89 -22.11 2.61
C LYS A 80 6.80 -20.87 3.50
N ILE A 81 5.79 -20.06 3.22
CA ILE A 81 5.47 -18.85 3.99
C ILE A 81 4.08 -18.99 4.63
N THR A 82 3.73 -18.10 5.54
CA THR A 82 2.41 -18.10 6.14
C THR A 82 1.35 -17.59 5.15
N THR A 83 0.14 -18.14 5.22
CA THR A 83 -0.99 -17.69 4.39
C THR A 83 -1.27 -16.19 4.57
N ALA A 84 -1.14 -15.69 5.80
CA ALA A 84 -1.31 -14.27 6.11
C ALA A 84 -0.29 -13.41 5.36
N LYS A 85 0.98 -13.82 5.34
CA LYS A 85 2.05 -13.13 4.62
C LYS A 85 1.82 -13.17 3.10
N ALA A 86 1.48 -14.34 2.57
CA ALA A 86 1.15 -14.50 1.16
C ALA A 86 -0.03 -13.60 0.74
N SER A 87 -1.11 -13.60 1.51
CA SER A 87 -2.29 -12.78 1.25
C SER A 87 -1.98 -11.29 1.27
N SER A 88 -1.16 -10.84 2.22
CA SER A 88 -0.72 -9.44 2.32
C SER A 88 0.11 -9.03 1.09
N LEU A 89 1.07 -9.85 0.68
CA LEU A 89 1.91 -9.59 -0.49
C LEU A 89 1.12 -9.64 -1.79
N LEU A 90 0.20 -10.58 -1.92
CA LEU A 90 -0.71 -10.66 -3.07
C LEU A 90 -1.58 -9.40 -3.18
N THR A 91 -2.10 -8.90 -2.06
CA THR A 91 -2.86 -7.64 -2.03
C THR A 91 -2.01 -6.47 -2.52
N GLN A 92 -0.75 -6.40 -2.12
CA GLN A 92 0.18 -5.37 -2.59
C GLN A 92 0.45 -5.49 -4.09
N LEU A 93 0.62 -6.71 -4.61
CA LEU A 93 0.83 -6.98 -6.03
C LEU A 93 -0.41 -6.64 -6.86
N VAL A 94 -1.61 -6.90 -6.34
CA VAL A 94 -2.88 -6.50 -6.98
C VAL A 94 -2.98 -4.97 -7.06
N LYS A 95 -2.64 -4.27 -5.98
CA LYS A 95 -2.61 -2.79 -5.98
C LYS A 95 -1.59 -2.22 -6.96
N SER A 96 -0.51 -2.95 -7.20
CA SER A 96 0.52 -2.57 -8.19
C SER A 96 0.12 -2.92 -9.63
N GLY A 97 -1.00 -3.60 -9.84
CA GLY A 97 -1.47 -4.03 -11.15
C GLY A 97 -0.72 -5.23 -11.75
N LYS A 98 0.16 -5.85 -11.00
CA LYS A 98 0.94 -7.01 -11.47
C LYS A 98 0.20 -8.33 -11.36
N VAL A 99 -0.76 -8.41 -10.45
CA VAL A 99 -1.57 -9.60 -10.18
C VAL A 99 -3.04 -9.22 -10.23
N VAL A 100 -3.84 -10.07 -10.83
CA VAL A 100 -5.29 -9.93 -10.90
C VAL A 100 -5.94 -10.85 -9.89
N LYS A 101 -6.93 -10.32 -9.20
CA LYS A 101 -7.74 -11.07 -8.25
C LYS A 101 -9.02 -11.54 -8.93
N SER A 102 -9.28 -12.83 -8.88
CA SER A 102 -10.48 -13.44 -9.42
C SER A 102 -11.15 -14.34 -8.37
N GLU A 103 -12.39 -14.70 -8.60
CA GLU A 103 -13.09 -15.68 -7.76
C GLU A 103 -12.93 -17.07 -8.36
N VAL A 104 -12.40 -17.98 -7.57
CA VAL A 104 -12.25 -19.40 -7.93
C VAL A 104 -13.21 -20.22 -7.08
N LYS A 105 -13.95 -21.08 -7.73
CA LYS A 105 -14.88 -22.00 -7.05
C LYS A 105 -14.19 -23.32 -6.80
N ILE A 106 -13.92 -23.60 -5.54
CA ILE A 106 -13.34 -24.88 -5.11
C ILE A 106 -14.46 -25.79 -4.61
N PRO A 107 -14.52 -27.05 -5.07
CA PRO A 107 -15.61 -27.98 -4.70
C PRO A 107 -15.81 -28.17 -3.20
N LYS A 108 -14.75 -28.07 -2.43
CA LYS A 108 -14.78 -28.29 -0.96
C LYS A 108 -14.92 -27.02 -0.14
N LYS A 109 -14.55 -25.86 -0.68
CA LYS A 109 -14.48 -24.59 0.08
C LYS A 109 -15.40 -23.48 -0.45
N GLY A 110 -16.06 -23.72 -1.58
CA GLY A 110 -16.93 -22.72 -2.22
C GLY A 110 -16.14 -21.66 -2.98
N LYS A 111 -16.65 -20.44 -2.99
CA LYS A 111 -15.99 -19.32 -3.68
C LYS A 111 -14.84 -18.78 -2.84
N VAL A 112 -13.65 -18.83 -3.37
CA VAL A 112 -12.44 -18.28 -2.74
C VAL A 112 -11.74 -17.32 -3.70
N LYS A 113 -10.92 -16.45 -3.13
CA LYS A 113 -10.16 -15.49 -3.92
C LYS A 113 -8.95 -16.17 -4.53
N GLY A 114 -8.89 -16.20 -5.85
CA GLY A 114 -7.74 -16.65 -6.61
C GLY A 114 -6.93 -15.48 -7.12
N TYR A 115 -5.68 -15.70 -7.40
CA TYR A 115 -4.74 -14.70 -7.91
C TYR A 115 -4.03 -15.27 -9.13
N SER A 116 -3.95 -14.47 -10.19
CA SER A 116 -3.25 -14.81 -11.42
C SER A 116 -2.39 -13.64 -11.88
N ILE A 117 -1.38 -13.93 -12.68
CA ILE A 117 -0.54 -12.87 -13.21
C ILE A 117 -1.32 -12.08 -14.26
N SER A 118 -1.17 -10.76 -14.24
CA SER A 118 -1.74 -9.92 -15.29
C SER A 118 -0.85 -10.01 -16.52
N MET A 119 -1.35 -10.63 -17.55
CA MET A 119 -0.65 -10.73 -18.84
C MET A 119 -0.83 -9.49 -19.73
N THR A 120 -1.71 -8.60 -19.35
CA THR A 120 -1.97 -7.36 -20.07
C THR A 120 -1.62 -6.16 -19.19
N ASP A 121 -1.23 -5.08 -19.82
CA ASP A 121 -1.12 -3.79 -19.16
C ASP A 121 -2.43 -3.50 -18.45
N ALA A 122 -2.43 -3.65 -17.14
CA ALA A 122 -3.62 -3.65 -16.31
C ALA A 122 -4.41 -2.34 -16.36
N ALA A 123 -3.79 -1.28 -16.84
CA ALA A 123 -4.40 0.04 -16.95
C ALA A 123 -5.57 0.10 -17.93
N GLU A 124 -5.62 -0.77 -18.92
CA GLU A 124 -6.67 -0.74 -19.93
C GLU A 124 -7.93 -1.50 -19.52
N VAL A 125 -7.81 -2.47 -18.64
CA VAL A 125 -8.91 -3.36 -18.26
C VAL A 125 -9.77 -2.76 -17.14
N GLU A 126 -9.18 -1.96 -16.27
CA GLU A 126 -9.88 -1.35 -15.15
C GLU A 126 -10.92 -0.31 -15.58
N ASP A 127 -10.63 0.44 -16.61
CA ASP A 127 -11.52 1.47 -17.13
C ASP A 127 -12.83 0.91 -17.69
N ILE A 128 -12.83 -0.33 -18.12
CA ILE A 128 -14.01 -0.99 -18.68
C ILE A 128 -14.97 -1.43 -17.57
N GLU A 129 -14.48 -1.88 -16.45
CA GLU A 129 -15.29 -2.31 -15.32
C GLU A 129 -15.95 -1.12 -14.61
N ASP A 130 -15.27 -0.01 -14.52
CA ASP A 130 -15.79 1.19 -13.89
C ASP A 130 -16.90 1.87 -14.71
N ALA A 131 -17.04 1.54 -15.98
CA ALA A 131 -18.10 2.07 -16.85
C ALA A 131 -19.48 1.45 -16.58
N GLU A 132 -19.55 0.40 -15.84
CA GLU A 132 -20.80 -0.24 -15.45
C GLU A 132 -21.32 0.30 -14.10
#